data_04fe862bab5d82e039d78f89abc2212e
#
_entry.id   04fe862bab5d82e039d78f89abc2212e
#
_cell.length_a   1.000
_cell.length_b   1.000
_cell.length_c   1.000
_cell.angle_alpha   90.00
_cell.angle_beta   90.00
_cell.angle_gamma   90.00
#
_symmetry.space_group_name_H-M   'P 1'
#
loop_
_entity.id
_entity.type
_entity.pdbx_description
1 polymer ?
#
loop_
_entity_poly.entity_id
_entity_poly.type
_entity_poly.pdbx_seq_one_letter_code
_entity_poly.pdbx_strand_id
1 'polypeptide(L)'
;AAWHDALQGMSRLRAITNYLTRMRLLDAQGVMDFAHKGALSNKPEGLLPWFKTDVARQSQRILFGHWAALEGQTGQDHAIALDTGCVWGRSLTAYCLETGELTQQQAL
;
A
#
# COMPACT_ATOMS: atom_id res chain seq x y z
N ALA A 1 -0.83 5.98 15.17
CA ALA A 1 0.31 6.79 15.60
C ALA A 1 1.45 6.74 14.59
N ALA A 2 2.22 7.81 14.50
CA ALA A 2 3.36 7.88 13.60
C ALA A 2 4.53 7.05 14.15
N TRP A 3 5.40 6.62 13.25
CA TRP A 3 6.65 5.99 13.63
C TRP A 3 7.63 7.01 14.20
N HIS A 4 8.36 6.65 15.25
CA HIS A 4 9.57 7.33 15.68
C HIS A 4 10.53 6.32 16.31
N ASP A 5 11.82 6.64 16.29
CA ASP A 5 12.85 5.68 16.67
C ASP A 5 12.84 5.30 18.16
N ALA A 6 12.20 6.11 19.00
CA ALA A 6 12.10 5.83 20.42
C ALA A 6 10.95 4.91 20.81
N LEU A 7 10.12 4.48 19.86
CA LEU A 7 9.03 3.54 20.16
C LEU A 7 9.56 2.22 20.71
N GLN A 8 8.89 1.71 21.74
CA GLN A 8 9.26 0.47 22.40
C GLN A 8 8.02 -0.36 22.73
N GLY A 9 8.23 -1.66 23.04
CA GLY A 9 7.17 -2.55 23.52
C GLY A 9 6.02 -2.71 22.54
N MET A 10 4.80 -2.79 23.06
CA MET A 10 3.60 -3.00 22.25
C MET A 10 3.33 -1.85 21.27
N SER A 11 3.68 -0.61 21.65
CA SER A 11 3.51 0.52 20.76
C SER A 11 4.39 0.38 19.51
N ARG A 12 5.62 -0.09 19.67
CA ARG A 12 6.52 -0.36 18.56
C ARG A 12 6.01 -1.48 17.68
N LEU A 13 5.60 -2.60 18.27
CA LEU A 13 5.07 -3.74 17.51
C LEU A 13 3.82 -3.36 16.72
N ARG A 14 2.95 -2.60 17.35
CA ARG A 14 1.71 -2.14 16.70
C ARG A 14 2.00 -1.22 15.53
N ALA A 15 2.95 -0.31 15.68
CA ALA A 15 3.35 0.58 14.59
C ALA A 15 3.96 -0.21 13.42
N ILE A 16 4.88 -1.15 13.70
CA ILE A 16 5.48 -2.00 12.67
C ILE A 16 4.40 -2.77 11.92
N THR A 17 3.50 -3.42 12.64
CA THR A 17 2.42 -4.20 12.01
C THR A 17 1.55 -3.33 11.13
N ASN A 18 1.14 -2.15 11.62
CA ASN A 18 0.25 -1.27 10.87
C ASN A 18 0.92 -0.72 9.60
N TYR A 19 2.17 -0.28 9.68
CA TYR A 19 2.86 0.23 8.49
C TYR A 19 3.10 -0.86 7.45
N LEU A 20 3.39 -2.08 7.88
CA LEU A 20 3.70 -3.17 6.94
C LEU A 20 2.48 -3.89 6.39
N THR A 21 1.32 -3.78 7.03
CA THR A 21 0.14 -4.55 6.62
C THR A 21 -1.11 -3.75 6.33
N ARG A 22 -1.20 -2.48 6.75
CA ARG A 22 -2.42 -1.70 6.66
C ARG A 22 -2.24 -0.31 6.07
N MET A 23 -1.02 0.06 5.74
CA MET A 23 -0.74 1.42 5.28
C MET A 23 -1.38 1.71 3.93
N ARG A 24 -2.13 2.81 3.85
CA ARG A 24 -2.71 3.34 2.62
C ARG A 24 -2.34 4.80 2.44
N LEU A 25 -3.01 5.69 3.13
CA LEU A 25 -2.81 7.14 3.06
C LEU A 25 -2.04 7.61 4.27
N LEU A 26 -1.19 8.59 4.06
CA LEU A 26 -0.41 9.24 5.11
C LEU A 26 -0.67 10.75 5.07
N ASP A 27 -0.66 11.38 6.26
CA ASP A 27 -0.68 12.84 6.33
C ASP A 27 0.74 13.41 6.18
N ALA A 28 0.87 14.73 6.31
CA ALA A 28 2.15 15.41 6.13
C ALA A 28 3.20 15.02 7.17
N GLN A 29 2.79 14.47 8.31
CA GLN A 29 3.66 14.00 9.38
C GLN A 29 3.93 12.50 9.32
N GLY A 30 3.40 11.81 8.31
CA GLY A 30 3.57 10.37 8.15
C GLY A 30 2.62 9.54 9.02
N VAL A 31 1.57 10.15 9.56
CA VAL A 31 0.56 9.42 10.34
C VAL A 31 -0.41 8.73 9.39
N MET A 32 -0.68 7.45 9.65
CA MET A 32 -1.57 6.66 8.83
C MET A 32 -3.03 7.03 9.04
N ASP A 33 -3.78 7.11 7.94
CA ASP A 33 -5.23 7.19 7.96
C ASP A 33 -5.82 5.80 7.71
N PHE A 34 -6.72 5.35 8.57
CA PHE A 34 -7.41 4.07 8.43
C PHE A 34 -8.87 4.22 8.01
N ALA A 35 -9.39 5.45 7.96
CA ALA A 35 -10.80 5.69 7.70
C ALA A 35 -11.15 5.56 6.22
N HIS A 36 -10.30 6.09 5.34
CA HIS A 36 -10.55 6.04 3.90
C HIS A 36 -10.08 4.71 3.31
N LYS A 37 -11.00 3.94 2.76
CA LYS A 37 -10.72 2.61 2.17
C LYS A 37 -11.01 2.56 0.68
N GLY A 38 -11.48 3.65 0.11
CA GLY A 38 -11.90 3.71 -1.28
C GLY A 38 -10.80 4.08 -2.25
N ALA A 39 -11.21 4.51 -3.43
CA ALA A 39 -10.30 4.89 -4.51
C ALA A 39 -9.57 6.20 -4.21
N LEU A 40 -8.45 6.42 -4.90
CA LEU A 40 -7.67 7.65 -4.75
C LEU A 40 -8.43 8.89 -5.23
N SER A 41 -9.34 8.72 -6.18
CA SER A 41 -10.09 9.84 -6.77
C SER A 41 -10.95 10.60 -5.76
N ASN A 42 -11.35 9.95 -4.66
CA ASN A 42 -12.17 10.57 -3.62
C ASN A 42 -11.50 10.57 -2.24
N LYS A 43 -10.17 10.52 -2.23
CA LYS A 43 -9.42 10.62 -0.98
C LYS A 43 -9.58 12.01 -0.35
N PRO A 44 -9.51 12.12 0.99
CA PRO A 44 -9.51 13.42 1.66
C PRO A 44 -8.32 14.28 1.26
N GLU A 45 -8.49 15.60 1.27
CA GLU A 45 -7.39 16.52 1.07
C GLU A 45 -6.38 16.40 2.22
N GLY A 46 -5.11 16.67 1.91
CA GLY A 46 -4.04 16.59 2.90
C GLY A 46 -3.50 15.19 3.14
N LEU A 47 -4.09 14.17 2.52
CA LEU A 47 -3.62 12.80 2.59
C LEU A 47 -3.05 12.38 1.24
N LEU A 48 -1.94 11.64 1.26
CA LEU A 48 -1.30 11.09 0.08
C LEU A 48 -1.16 9.57 0.21
N PRO A 49 -1.28 8.83 -0.88
CA PRO A 49 -0.90 7.42 -0.85
C PRO A 49 0.57 7.29 -0.47
N TRP A 50 0.89 6.27 0.33
CA TRP A 50 2.25 6.11 0.87
C TRP A 50 3.32 6.09 -0.22
N PHE A 51 3.00 5.53 -1.41
CA PHE A 51 3.97 5.40 -2.50
C PHE A 51 4.24 6.74 -3.23
N LYS A 52 3.54 7.80 -2.90
CA LYS A 52 3.80 9.15 -3.38
C LYS A 52 4.45 10.04 -2.33
N THR A 53 4.79 9.49 -1.18
CA THR A 53 5.49 10.19 -0.10
C THR A 53 6.99 9.96 -0.19
N ASP A 54 7.76 10.66 0.65
CA ASP A 54 9.23 10.50 0.69
C ASP A 54 9.66 9.09 1.07
N VAL A 55 8.83 8.37 1.82
CA VAL A 55 9.08 6.96 2.17
C VAL A 55 9.29 6.10 0.91
N ALA A 56 8.60 6.46 -0.16
CA ALA A 56 8.64 5.70 -1.41
C ALA A 56 9.79 6.10 -2.34
N ARG A 57 10.54 7.15 -2.02
CA ARG A 57 11.66 7.61 -2.85
C ARG A 57 12.94 6.81 -2.66
N GLN A 58 12.81 5.62 -2.10
CA GLN A 58 13.94 4.74 -1.96
C GLN A 58 14.17 3.99 -3.28
N SER A 59 15.41 3.54 -3.48
CA SER A 59 15.81 2.85 -4.71
C SER A 59 15.22 1.45 -4.85
N GLN A 60 14.50 0.97 -3.85
CA GLN A 60 13.97 -0.39 -3.82
C GLN A 60 12.55 -0.42 -4.36
N ARG A 61 12.26 -1.47 -5.12
CA ARG A 61 10.90 -1.77 -5.55
C ARG A 61 10.16 -2.47 -4.42
N ILE A 62 8.94 -2.02 -4.14
CA ILE A 62 8.10 -2.59 -3.09
C ILE A 62 6.86 -3.21 -3.74
N LEU A 63 6.66 -4.50 -3.47
CA LEU A 63 5.45 -5.22 -3.86
C LEU A 63 4.54 -5.31 -2.64
N PHE A 64 3.25 -5.05 -2.83
CA PHE A 64 2.34 -5.00 -1.68
C PHE A 64 0.94 -5.45 -2.06
N GLY A 65 0.18 -5.84 -1.04
CA GLY A 65 -1.23 -6.20 -1.17
C GLY A 65 -2.13 -5.27 -0.38
N HIS A 66 -3.24 -5.81 0.11
CA HIS A 66 -4.17 -5.18 1.04
C HIS A 66 -5.05 -4.07 0.45
N TRP A 67 -4.61 -3.31 -0.52
CA TRP A 67 -5.32 -2.14 -1.03
C TRP A 67 -6.01 -2.42 -2.37
N ALA A 68 -7.10 -3.20 -2.32
CA ALA A 68 -7.83 -3.63 -3.52
C ALA A 68 -8.44 -2.47 -4.32
N ALA A 69 -8.79 -1.36 -3.65
CA ALA A 69 -9.40 -0.20 -4.32
C ALA A 69 -8.46 0.49 -5.32
N LEU A 70 -7.15 0.23 -5.26
CA LEU A 70 -6.19 0.71 -6.27
C LEU A 70 -6.35 0.01 -7.61
N GLU A 71 -6.95 -1.15 -7.64
CA GLU A 71 -7.10 -1.99 -8.84
C GLU A 71 -5.74 -2.25 -9.53
N GLY A 72 -4.69 -2.38 -8.74
CA GLY A 72 -3.34 -2.60 -9.23
C GLY A 72 -2.61 -1.36 -9.75
N GLN A 73 -3.20 -0.18 -9.64
CA GLN A 73 -2.67 1.03 -10.25
C GLN A 73 -2.05 1.96 -9.19
N THR A 74 -0.75 2.18 -9.24
CA THR A 74 -0.06 3.13 -8.38
C THR A 74 0.46 4.36 -9.14
N GLY A 75 0.69 4.22 -10.43
CA GLY A 75 1.35 5.25 -11.23
C GLY A 75 2.84 5.39 -10.92
N GLN A 76 3.42 4.47 -10.17
CA GLN A 76 4.83 4.51 -9.72
C GLN A 76 5.52 3.19 -10.04
N ASP A 77 6.67 3.25 -10.70
CA ASP A 77 7.41 2.06 -11.10
C ASP A 77 7.98 1.28 -9.91
N HIS A 78 8.22 1.95 -8.80
CA HIS A 78 8.82 1.34 -7.60
C HIS A 78 7.79 0.76 -6.64
N ALA A 79 6.50 0.93 -6.91
CA ALA A 79 5.43 0.42 -6.06
C ALA A 79 4.47 -0.42 -6.90
N ILE A 80 4.44 -1.72 -6.63
CA ILE A 80 3.65 -2.69 -7.39
C ILE A 80 2.52 -3.21 -6.51
N ALA A 81 1.29 -2.82 -6.83
CA ALA A 81 0.09 -3.23 -6.12
C ALA A 81 -0.42 -4.55 -6.70
N LEU A 82 -0.50 -5.59 -5.87
CA LEU A 82 -0.86 -6.95 -6.32
C LEU A 82 -2.23 -7.40 -5.84
N ASP A 83 -2.91 -6.62 -5.00
CA ASP A 83 -4.28 -6.94 -4.61
C ASP A 83 -5.24 -6.38 -5.66
N THR A 84 -5.65 -7.22 -6.57
CA THR A 84 -6.56 -6.86 -7.65
C THR A 84 -7.98 -7.37 -7.41
N GLY A 85 -8.32 -7.64 -6.15
CA GLY A 85 -9.69 -7.86 -5.72
C GLY A 85 -10.26 -9.23 -6.02
N CYS A 86 -9.43 -10.28 -6.08
CA CYS A 86 -9.91 -11.63 -6.40
C CYS A 86 -11.03 -12.09 -5.46
N VAL A 87 -10.90 -11.82 -4.17
CA VAL A 87 -11.92 -12.19 -3.17
C VAL A 87 -13.25 -11.46 -3.39
N TRP A 88 -13.23 -10.37 -4.13
CA TRP A 88 -14.41 -9.58 -4.48
C TRP A 88 -14.93 -9.87 -5.89
N GLY A 89 -14.49 -10.96 -6.49
CA GLY A 89 -14.91 -11.36 -7.83
C GLY A 89 -14.10 -10.75 -8.97
N ARG A 90 -12.97 -10.13 -8.68
CA ARG A 90 -12.07 -9.57 -9.70
C ARG A 90 -10.96 -10.56 -10.05
N SER A 91 -9.71 -10.16 -10.00
CA SER A 91 -8.59 -10.99 -10.46
C SER A 91 -7.59 -11.28 -9.35
N LEU A 92 -6.95 -12.43 -9.47
CA LEU A 92 -5.73 -12.75 -8.74
C LEU A 92 -4.55 -12.35 -9.62
N THR A 93 -3.58 -11.64 -9.06
CA THR A 93 -2.42 -11.14 -9.79
C THR A 93 -1.13 -11.71 -9.23
N ALA A 94 -0.26 -12.17 -10.10
CA ALA A 94 1.08 -12.63 -9.75
C ALA A 94 2.13 -11.77 -10.47
N TYR A 95 3.26 -11.57 -9.83
CA TYR A 95 4.37 -10.80 -10.36
C TYR A 95 5.62 -11.66 -10.41
N CYS A 96 6.26 -11.75 -11.58
CA CYS A 96 7.52 -12.46 -11.73
C CYS A 96 8.67 -11.53 -11.37
N LEU A 97 9.40 -11.86 -10.30
CA LEU A 97 10.49 -11.01 -9.81
C LEU A 97 11.62 -10.86 -10.83
N GLU A 98 11.90 -11.92 -11.60
CA GLU A 98 12.99 -11.95 -12.55
C GLU A 98 12.74 -11.10 -13.79
N THR A 99 11.48 -11.09 -14.28
CA THR A 99 11.14 -10.44 -15.55
C THR A 99 10.30 -9.18 -15.40
N GLY A 100 9.65 -8.97 -14.24
CA GLY A 100 8.68 -7.91 -14.04
C GLY A 100 7.34 -8.17 -14.72
N GLU A 101 7.11 -9.39 -15.21
CA GLU A 101 5.86 -9.73 -15.89
C GLU A 101 4.73 -9.97 -14.90
N LEU A 102 3.55 -9.41 -15.21
CA LEU A 102 2.33 -9.61 -14.45
C LEU A 102 1.47 -10.67 -15.15
N THR A 103 0.92 -11.59 -14.35
CA THR A 103 -0.04 -12.59 -14.82
C THR A 103 -1.29 -12.48 -13.97
N GLN A 104 -2.45 -12.51 -14.62
CA GLN A 104 -3.73 -12.37 -13.93
C GLN A 104 -4.64 -13.55 -14.24
N GLN A 105 -5.39 -13.97 -13.23
CA GLN A 105 -6.43 -14.99 -13.36
C GLN A 105 -7.73 -14.42 -12.82
N GLN A 106 -8.76 -14.44 -13.64
CA GLN A 106 -10.09 -14.00 -13.22
C GLN A 106 -10.61 -14.92 -12.12
N ALA A 107 -11.28 -14.34 -11.13
CA ALA A 107 -11.93 -15.11 -10.07
C ALA A 107 -13.03 -16.02 -10.66
N LEU A 108 -13.25 -17.15 -10.02
CA LEU A 108 -14.27 -18.13 -10.44
C LEU A 108 -15.69 -17.60 -10.26
#